data_81eac0b26924559dec0b6c40f005fb96
#
_entry.id   81eac0b26924559dec0b6c40f005fb96
#
_cell.length_a   1.000
_cell.length_b   1.000
_cell.length_c   1.000
_cell.angle_alpha   90.00
_cell.angle_beta   90.00
_cell.angle_gamma   90.00
#
_symmetry.space_group_name_H-M   'P 1'
#
loop_
_entity.id
_entity.type
_entity.pdbx_description
1 polymer ?
#
loop_
_entity_poly.entity_id
_entity_poly.type
_entity_poly.pdbx_seq_one_letter_code
_entity_poly.pdbx_strand_id
1 'polypeptide(L)' 'SIGANIFEAQSAESKADFIHKLKISDKEAKETQYWLLLCEKSVHYPFRENLKSQLLSIQKLLSKIISTSKKYQ' A
#
# COMPACT_ATOMS: atom_id res chain seq x y z
N SER A 1 3.92 8.90 1.86
CA SER A 1 3.78 7.64 2.57
C SER A 1 2.46 6.96 2.23
N ILE A 2 2.37 5.68 2.55
CA ILE A 2 1.17 4.88 2.31
C ILE A 2 -0.05 5.51 3.00
N GLY A 3 0.08 5.79 4.30
CA GLY A 3 -1.02 6.34 5.08
C GLY A 3 -1.45 7.72 4.63
N ALA A 4 -0.49 8.59 4.32
CA ALA A 4 -0.79 9.94 3.85
C ALA A 4 -1.52 9.89 2.51
N ASN A 5 -1.12 9.03 1.58
CA ASN A 5 -1.77 8.91 0.28
C ASN A 5 -3.18 8.32 0.40
N ILE A 6 -3.40 7.39 1.32
CA ILE A 6 -4.75 6.86 1.57
C ILE A 6 -5.63 7.96 2.15
N PHE A 7 -5.10 8.74 3.09
CA PHE A 7 -5.83 9.86 3.69
C PHE A 7 -6.20 10.89 2.62
N GLU A 8 -5.24 11.27 1.76
CA GLU A 8 -5.48 12.23 0.69
C GLU A 8 -6.50 11.73 -0.33
N ALA A 9 -6.57 10.40 -0.56
CA ALA A 9 -7.54 9.83 -1.48
C ALA A 9 -8.98 10.13 -1.04
N GLN A 10 -9.23 10.25 0.27
CA GLN A 10 -10.56 10.58 0.79
C GLN A 10 -11.02 11.99 0.41
N SER A 11 -10.07 12.88 0.09
CA SER A 11 -10.34 14.25 -0.33
C SER A 11 -10.11 14.45 -1.82
N ALA A 12 -10.09 13.37 -2.59
CA ALA A 12 -9.82 13.42 -4.02
C ALA A 12 -10.92 14.19 -4.76
N GLU A 13 -10.51 14.98 -5.76
CA GLU A 13 -11.41 15.82 -6.54
C GLU A 13 -12.22 15.03 -7.58
N SER A 14 -11.77 13.82 -7.92
CA SER A 14 -12.42 12.98 -8.90
C SER A 14 -12.14 11.52 -8.59
N LYS A 15 -12.91 10.63 -9.24
CA LYS A 15 -12.67 9.20 -9.14
C LYS A 15 -11.31 8.80 -9.71
N ALA A 16 -10.91 9.41 -10.83
CA ALA A 16 -9.60 9.17 -11.42
C ALA A 16 -8.48 9.57 -10.47
N ASP A 17 -8.62 10.71 -9.81
CA ASP A 17 -7.67 11.18 -8.81
C ASP A 17 -7.63 10.25 -7.59
N PHE A 18 -8.79 9.78 -7.14
CA PHE A 18 -8.90 8.81 -6.06
C PHE A 18 -8.12 7.54 -6.37
N ILE A 19 -8.35 6.96 -7.55
CA ILE A 19 -7.66 5.75 -7.99
C ILE A 19 -6.15 5.99 -8.11
N HIS A 20 -5.77 7.15 -8.67
CA HIS A 20 -4.37 7.51 -8.82
C HIS A 20 -3.63 7.54 -7.48
N LYS A 21 -4.24 8.17 -6.48
CA LYS A 21 -3.66 8.26 -5.13
C LYS A 21 -3.55 6.90 -4.45
N LEU A 22 -4.54 6.03 -4.67
CA LEU A 22 -4.46 4.67 -4.16
C LEU A 22 -3.37 3.85 -4.85
N LYS A 23 -3.15 4.06 -6.15
CA LYS A 23 -2.05 3.40 -6.88
C LYS A 23 -0.69 3.83 -6.36
N ILE A 24 -0.53 5.09 -5.99
CA ILE A 24 0.70 5.58 -5.37
C ILE A 24 0.93 4.87 -4.03
N SER A 25 -0.11 4.72 -3.21
CA SER A 25 -0.02 3.99 -1.95
C SER A 25 0.36 2.54 -2.16
N ASP A 26 -0.20 1.89 -3.18
CA ASP A 26 0.11 0.50 -3.52
C ASP A 26 1.57 0.35 -3.94
N LYS A 27 2.07 1.29 -4.72
CA LYS A 27 3.48 1.31 -5.12
C LYS A 27 4.39 1.43 -3.90
N GLU A 28 4.08 2.35 -2.98
CA GLU A 28 4.85 2.52 -1.75
C GLU A 28 4.80 1.27 -0.87
N ALA A 29 3.66 0.59 -0.82
CA ALA A 29 3.51 -0.66 -0.08
C ALA A 29 4.42 -1.75 -0.65
N LYS A 30 4.54 -1.84 -1.98
CA LYS A 30 5.43 -2.80 -2.64
C LYS A 30 6.89 -2.49 -2.36
N GLU A 31 7.27 -1.21 -2.34
CA GLU A 31 8.62 -0.79 -1.99
C GLU A 31 8.95 -1.16 -0.54
N THR A 32 8.00 -0.94 0.37
CA THR A 32 8.16 -1.31 1.78
C THR A 32 8.29 -2.83 1.93
N GLN A 33 7.52 -3.60 1.17
CA GLN A 33 7.62 -5.05 1.16
C GLN A 33 9.03 -5.50 0.76
N TYR A 34 9.61 -4.86 -0.24
CA TYR A 34 10.97 -5.14 -0.67
C TYR A 34 11.98 -4.92 0.46
N TRP A 35 11.87 -3.78 1.15
CA TRP A 35 12.75 -3.47 2.27
C TRP A 35 12.59 -4.45 3.43
N LEU A 36 11.36 -4.84 3.74
CA LEU A 36 11.11 -5.85 4.78
C LEU A 36 11.71 -7.20 4.39
N LEU A 37 11.65 -7.56 3.13
CA LEU A 37 12.27 -8.80 2.64
C LEU A 37 13.79 -8.76 2.83
N LEU A 38 14.42 -7.63 2.54
CA LEU A 38 15.86 -7.46 2.76
C LEU A 38 16.20 -7.58 4.25
N CYS A 39 15.40 -6.99 5.12
CA CYS A 39 15.60 -7.10 6.58
C CYS A 39 15.44 -8.55 7.05
N GLU A 40 14.44 -9.26 6.53
CA GLU A 40 14.21 -10.66 6.88
C GLU A 40 15.41 -11.54 6.55
N LYS A 41 16.08 -11.25 5.42
CA LYS A 41 17.23 -12.03 4.95
C LYS A 41 18.55 -11.55 5.54
N SER A 42 18.58 -10.43 6.25
CA SER A 42 19.78 -9.88 6.83
C SER A 42 19.93 -10.29 8.28
N VAL A 43 21.14 -10.71 8.68
CA VAL A 43 21.45 -11.02 10.09
C VAL A 43 21.76 -9.76 10.89
N HIS A 44 21.91 -8.61 10.23
CA HIS A 44 22.30 -7.36 10.86
C HIS A 44 21.15 -6.42 11.15
N TYR A 45 19.96 -6.66 10.57
CA TYR A 45 18.82 -5.78 10.73
C TYR A 45 17.67 -6.50 11.44
N PRO A 46 16.94 -5.79 12.31
CA PRO A 46 15.78 -6.37 12.98
C PRO A 46 14.66 -6.64 11.97
N PHE A 47 13.93 -7.72 12.20
CA PHE A 47 12.77 -8.09 11.41
C PHE A 47 11.63 -8.47 12.33
N ARG A 48 10.41 -8.03 12.00
CA ARG A 48 9.21 -8.35 12.75
C ARG A 48 8.17 -8.94 11.82
N GLU A 49 7.76 -10.16 12.10
CA GLU A 49 6.76 -10.88 11.31
C GLU A 49 5.41 -10.15 11.27
N ASN A 50 5.03 -9.49 12.35
CA ASN A 50 3.77 -8.76 12.40
C ASN A 50 3.73 -7.57 11.43
N LEU A 51 4.86 -6.91 11.17
CA LEU A 51 4.92 -5.82 10.19
C LEU A 51 4.67 -6.36 8.78
N LYS A 52 5.25 -7.52 8.46
CA LYS A 52 5.04 -8.17 7.18
C LYS A 52 3.56 -8.53 6.99
N SER A 53 2.94 -9.12 8.00
CA SER A 53 1.51 -9.48 7.96
C SER A 53 0.62 -8.27 7.79
N GLN A 54 0.88 -7.19 8.52
CA GLN A 54 0.12 -5.95 8.43
C GLN A 54 0.23 -5.34 7.04
N LEU A 55 1.44 -5.32 6.47
CA LEU A 55 1.66 -4.79 5.14
C LEU A 55 0.90 -5.60 4.08
N LEU A 56 0.93 -6.92 4.18
CA LEU A 56 0.17 -7.78 3.26
C LEU A 56 -1.33 -7.51 3.34
N SER A 57 -1.86 -7.27 4.54
CA SER A 57 -3.27 -6.92 4.73
C SER A 57 -3.61 -5.60 4.05
N ILE A 58 -2.74 -4.59 4.20
CA ILE A 58 -2.92 -3.29 3.54
C ILE A 58 -2.90 -3.45 2.03
N GLN A 59 -1.96 -4.22 1.49
CA GLN A 59 -1.85 -4.47 0.06
C GLN A 59 -3.09 -5.14 -0.51
N LYS A 60 -3.65 -6.13 0.20
CA LYS A 60 -4.88 -6.80 -0.21
C LYS A 60 -6.05 -5.83 -0.24
N LEU A 61 -6.16 -4.97 0.78
CA LEU A 61 -7.22 -3.97 0.86
C LEU A 61 -7.11 -2.96 -0.28
N LEU A 62 -5.91 -2.43 -0.53
CA LEU A 62 -5.66 -1.47 -1.61
C LEU A 62 -6.01 -2.07 -2.96
N SER A 63 -5.57 -3.29 -3.23
CA SER A 63 -5.87 -3.98 -4.49
C SER A 63 -7.37 -4.14 -4.70
N LYS A 64 -8.10 -4.49 -3.64
CA LYS A 64 -9.55 -4.65 -3.71
C LYS A 64 -10.25 -3.31 -3.97
N ILE A 65 -9.85 -2.26 -3.28
CA ILE A 65 -10.45 -0.92 -3.45
C ILE A 65 -10.19 -0.41 -4.87
N ILE A 66 -8.96 -0.53 -5.37
CA ILE A 66 -8.61 -0.09 -6.72
C ILE A 66 -9.43 -0.86 -7.76
N SER A 67 -9.48 -2.17 -7.63
CA SER A 67 -10.23 -3.04 -8.55
C SER A 67 -11.72 -2.70 -8.56
N THR A 68 -12.32 -2.55 -7.37
CA THR A 68 -13.73 -2.20 -7.24
C THR A 68 -14.01 -0.82 -7.82
N SER A 69 -13.14 0.15 -7.56
CA SER A 69 -13.30 1.51 -8.07
C SER A 69 -13.26 1.57 -9.59
N LYS A 70 -12.35 0.81 -10.21
CA LYS A 70 -12.28 0.73 -11.68
C LYS A 70 -13.53 0.11 -12.28
N LYS A 71 -14.13 -0.86 -11.60
CA LYS A 71 -15.33 -1.56 -12.07
C LYS A 71 -16.52 -0.62 -12.23
N TYR A 72 -16.61 0.41 -11.39
CA TYR A 72 -17.72 1.37 -11.39
C TYR A 72 -17.35 2.73 -11.97
N GLN A 73 -16.34 2.75 -12.79
CA GLN A 73 -15.81 3.94 -13.42
C GLN A 73 -16.70 4.45 -14.56
#